data_47322cfaaa0c88c417ec356834c40025
#
_entry.id   47322cfaaa0c88c417ec356834c40025
#
_cell.length_a   1.000
_cell.length_b   1.000
_cell.length_c   1.000
_cell.angle_alpha   90.00
_cell.angle_beta   90.00
_cell.angle_gamma   90.00
#
_symmetry.space_group_name_H-M   'P 1'
#
loop_
_entity.id
_entity.type
_entity.pdbx_description
1 polymer ?
#
loop_
_entity_poly.entity_id
_entity_poly.type
_entity_poly.pdbx_seq_one_letter_code
_entity_poly.pdbx_strand_id
1 'polypeptide(L)'
;MAEADFSVLARVDTRKDRFMNAASIDINADLGESPESLANGADFELMRHITSANIACGGHAGDASTMKRTLEFAKELGVAAGAHPGYPDPANFGRLELAIAIDELEISLREQIAVLARAADKLGVRLNHVKPHGALYHAASRHHEIALAIGRAVMAVDSKLIVVGQAGSPCLDSWRSLGLSCAGEGFADRAYERNGALRQRNFPDALLEDPQRAASQALDIALRHRVNLGDGSELALMAQTLCIHSDTPGAAAIAQAVSERLKAAGVQIRAMSSVGG
;
A
#
# COMPACT_ATOMS: atom_id res chain seq x y z
N MET A 1 3.97 -45.76 -58.69
CA MET A 1 3.51 -45.65 -57.27
C MET A 1 4.62 -44.92 -56.53
N ALA A 2 4.40 -43.62 -56.19
CA ALA A 2 5.40 -42.80 -55.54
C ALA A 2 4.93 -42.62 -54.08
N GLU A 3 5.74 -43.07 -53.15
CA GLU A 3 5.53 -42.86 -51.71
C GLU A 3 5.92 -41.42 -51.36
N ALA A 4 5.00 -40.72 -50.72
CA ALA A 4 5.21 -39.37 -50.22
C ALA A 4 5.85 -39.43 -48.84
N ASP A 5 7.02 -38.81 -48.72
CA ASP A 5 7.76 -38.61 -47.46
C ASP A 5 7.17 -37.41 -46.69
N PHE A 6 6.55 -37.68 -45.52
CA PHE A 6 6.02 -36.70 -44.60
C PHE A 6 6.93 -36.57 -43.36
N SER A 7 8.11 -35.96 -43.52
CA SER A 7 8.96 -35.57 -42.40
C SER A 7 9.11 -34.05 -42.33
N VAL A 8 8.04 -33.34 -42.00
CA VAL A 8 8.14 -31.94 -41.53
C VAL A 8 8.09 -31.93 -40.02
N LEU A 9 9.24 -32.08 -39.38
CA LEU A 9 9.44 -31.81 -37.98
C LEU A 9 9.25 -30.31 -37.74
N ALA A 10 8.11 -29.94 -37.13
CA ALA A 10 7.88 -28.61 -36.59
C ALA A 10 8.94 -28.33 -35.52
N ARG A 11 9.91 -27.48 -35.86
CA ARG A 11 10.83 -26.89 -34.87
C ARG A 11 10.02 -26.01 -33.96
N VAL A 12 9.79 -26.46 -32.73
CA VAL A 12 9.28 -25.62 -31.65
C VAL A 12 10.33 -24.53 -31.40
N ASP A 13 9.98 -23.29 -31.74
CA ASP A 13 10.83 -22.12 -31.45
C ASP A 13 10.82 -21.81 -29.98
N THR A 14 11.82 -22.34 -29.26
CA THR A 14 12.03 -22.16 -27.81
C THR A 14 12.47 -20.74 -27.41
N ARG A 15 12.40 -19.75 -28.31
CA ARG A 15 12.81 -18.36 -28.05
C ARG A 15 11.68 -17.44 -27.64
N LYS A 16 10.42 -17.91 -27.61
CA LYS A 16 9.28 -17.08 -27.21
C LYS A 16 9.03 -16.98 -25.69
N ASP A 17 9.69 -17.77 -24.85
CA ASP A 17 9.42 -17.81 -23.38
C ASP A 17 10.39 -16.95 -22.56
N ARG A 18 11.08 -15.96 -23.12
CA ARG A 18 12.14 -15.20 -22.42
C ARG A 18 11.78 -13.79 -21.99
N PHE A 19 10.53 -13.38 -22.05
CA PHE A 19 10.07 -12.12 -21.45
C PHE A 19 8.82 -12.34 -20.59
N MET A 20 8.87 -13.26 -19.64
CA MET A 20 8.03 -13.18 -18.46
C MET A 20 8.60 -12.01 -17.66
N ASN A 21 7.94 -10.85 -17.70
CA ASN A 21 8.23 -9.79 -16.75
C ASN A 21 8.16 -10.41 -15.36
N ALA A 22 9.27 -10.40 -14.62
CA ALA A 22 9.31 -10.91 -13.26
C ALA A 22 8.20 -10.20 -12.47
N ALA A 23 7.37 -10.97 -11.77
CA ALA A 23 6.33 -10.40 -10.92
C ALA A 23 6.95 -9.36 -9.99
N SER A 24 6.32 -8.22 -9.85
CA SER A 24 6.82 -7.15 -8.99
C SER A 24 5.72 -6.64 -8.08
N ILE A 25 6.08 -6.31 -6.84
CA ILE A 25 5.16 -5.78 -5.84
C ILE A 25 5.88 -4.78 -4.95
N ASP A 26 5.14 -3.81 -4.45
CA ASP A 26 5.58 -2.88 -3.42
C ASP A 26 5.23 -3.42 -2.03
N ILE A 27 6.03 -3.06 -1.01
CA ILE A 27 5.71 -3.29 0.40
C ILE A 27 5.64 -1.93 1.07
N ASN A 28 4.53 -1.64 1.74
CA ASN A 28 4.33 -0.38 2.44
C ASN A 28 4.01 -0.56 3.92
N ALA A 29 4.28 0.47 4.71
CA ALA A 29 3.87 0.55 6.11
C ALA A 29 3.50 1.99 6.49
N ASP A 30 2.61 2.12 7.49
CA ASP A 30 2.19 3.39 8.06
C ASP A 30 3.20 3.79 9.16
N LEU A 31 3.83 4.95 9.05
CA LEU A 31 4.98 5.37 9.84
C LEU A 31 4.89 6.83 10.27
N GLY A 32 5.68 7.20 11.29
CA GLY A 32 5.67 8.56 11.83
C GLY A 32 4.40 8.89 12.63
N GLU A 33 3.64 7.87 13.01
CA GLU A 33 2.41 8.01 13.78
C GLU A 33 2.66 8.16 15.29
N SER A 34 3.80 7.63 15.78
CA SER A 34 4.18 7.68 17.19
C SER A 34 5.59 8.26 17.37
N PRO A 35 5.75 9.33 18.17
CA PRO A 35 7.08 9.80 18.56
C PRO A 35 7.91 8.73 19.26
N GLU A 36 7.28 7.80 19.98
CA GLU A 36 7.95 6.70 20.68
C GLU A 36 8.55 5.70 19.68
N SER A 37 7.82 5.29 18.64
CA SER A 37 8.31 4.36 17.61
C SER A 37 9.50 4.93 16.84
N LEU A 38 9.53 6.25 16.64
CA LEU A 38 10.66 6.95 16.06
C LEU A 38 11.86 7.00 17.02
N ALA A 39 11.62 7.27 18.31
CA ALA A 39 12.67 7.42 19.31
C ALA A 39 13.35 6.09 19.66
N ASN A 40 12.60 4.99 19.74
CA ASN A 40 13.11 3.65 20.04
C ASN A 40 13.63 2.91 18.80
N GLY A 41 13.49 3.49 17.60
CA GLY A 41 14.00 2.94 16.33
C GLY A 41 13.09 1.89 15.69
N ALA A 42 11.88 1.64 16.20
CA ALA A 42 10.96 0.66 15.63
C ALA A 42 10.55 1.01 14.18
N ASP A 43 10.23 2.28 13.91
CA ASP A 43 9.91 2.75 12.57
C ASP A 43 11.09 2.59 11.59
N PHE A 44 12.32 2.87 12.06
CA PHE A 44 13.54 2.70 11.26
C PHE A 44 13.79 1.24 10.92
N GLU A 45 13.65 0.35 11.90
CA GLU A 45 13.86 -1.09 11.67
C GLU A 45 12.82 -1.67 10.71
N LEU A 46 11.54 -1.31 10.86
CA LEU A 46 10.49 -1.70 9.92
C LEU A 46 10.78 -1.17 8.51
N MET A 47 11.23 0.09 8.40
CA MET A 47 11.52 0.74 7.12
C MET A 47 12.62 0.05 6.31
N ARG A 48 13.53 -0.68 6.94
CA ARG A 48 14.59 -1.47 6.26
C ARG A 48 14.06 -2.62 5.41
N HIS A 49 12.83 -3.02 5.60
CA HIS A 49 12.22 -4.18 4.95
C HIS A 49 11.07 -3.83 4.00
N ILE A 50 10.79 -2.54 3.80
CA ILE A 50 9.72 -2.04 2.92
C ILE A 50 10.28 -1.19 1.78
N THR A 51 9.44 -0.84 0.83
CA THR A 51 9.80 0.02 -0.32
C THR A 51 9.04 1.34 -0.36
N SER A 52 7.94 1.46 0.40
CA SER A 52 7.11 2.67 0.50
C SER A 52 6.71 2.95 1.95
N ALA A 53 6.86 4.19 2.39
CA ALA A 53 6.47 4.67 3.72
C ALA A 53 5.28 5.61 3.61
N ASN A 54 4.15 5.29 4.27
CA ASN A 54 3.00 6.17 4.39
C ASN A 54 3.21 7.03 5.64
N ILE A 55 3.52 8.31 5.46
CA ILE A 55 3.98 9.18 6.55
C ILE A 55 2.80 9.98 7.10
N ALA A 56 2.49 9.82 8.39
CA ALA A 56 1.49 10.60 9.08
C ALA A 56 1.73 12.10 8.93
N CYS A 57 0.71 12.86 8.56
CA CYS A 57 0.85 14.26 8.13
C CYS A 57 -0.07 15.24 8.86
N GLY A 58 -0.40 14.95 10.13
CA GLY A 58 -1.03 15.88 11.07
C GLY A 58 -2.53 15.74 11.24
N GLY A 59 -3.22 14.88 10.49
CA GLY A 59 -4.68 14.69 10.66
C GLY A 59 -5.01 13.83 11.88
N HIS A 60 -4.58 12.59 11.84
CA HIS A 60 -4.78 11.63 12.91
C HIS A 60 -3.57 11.53 13.85
N ALA A 61 -2.39 11.74 13.30
CA ALA A 61 -1.10 11.69 13.98
C ALA A 61 -0.06 12.48 13.16
N GLY A 62 1.14 12.61 13.71
CA GLY A 62 2.27 13.28 13.08
C GLY A 62 2.32 14.78 13.36
N ASP A 63 3.52 15.28 13.55
CA ASP A 63 3.85 16.69 13.67
C ASP A 63 5.08 17.05 12.81
N ALA A 64 5.51 18.30 12.82
CA ALA A 64 6.65 18.73 12.03
C ALA A 64 7.95 17.97 12.34
N SER A 65 8.14 17.52 13.58
CA SER A 65 9.33 16.77 14.02
C SER A 65 9.28 15.33 13.53
N THR A 66 8.15 14.65 13.73
CA THR A 66 7.95 13.25 13.30
C THR A 66 7.99 13.15 11.79
N MET A 67 7.30 14.05 11.05
CA MET A 67 7.37 14.11 9.59
C MET A 67 8.80 14.25 9.08
N LYS A 68 9.54 15.22 9.64
CA LYS A 68 10.94 15.44 9.26
C LYS A 68 11.78 14.19 9.50
N ARG A 69 11.69 13.58 10.68
CA ARG A 69 12.49 12.42 11.05
C ARG A 69 12.18 11.20 10.18
N THR A 70 10.90 10.95 9.91
CA THR A 70 10.48 9.84 9.03
C THR A 70 10.94 10.05 7.59
N LEU A 71 10.88 11.28 7.09
CA LEU A 71 11.42 11.64 5.77
C LEU A 71 12.95 11.46 5.69
N GLU A 72 13.68 11.81 6.75
CA GLU A 72 15.14 11.58 6.84
C GLU A 72 15.45 10.08 6.76
N PHE A 73 14.72 9.23 7.50
CA PHE A 73 14.85 7.78 7.43
C PHE A 73 14.53 7.24 6.04
N ALA A 74 13.42 7.68 5.42
CA ALA A 74 13.05 7.26 4.07
C ALA A 74 14.14 7.62 3.05
N LYS A 75 14.73 8.82 3.16
CA LYS A 75 15.83 9.26 2.31
C LYS A 75 17.08 8.42 2.52
N GLU A 76 17.46 8.16 3.78
CA GLU A 76 18.64 7.36 4.14
C GLU A 76 18.55 5.93 3.59
N LEU A 77 17.38 5.30 3.70
CA LEU A 77 17.14 3.92 3.29
C LEU A 77 16.70 3.77 1.83
N GLY A 78 16.48 4.88 1.10
CA GLY A 78 16.02 4.84 -0.28
C GLY A 78 14.56 4.35 -0.43
N VAL A 79 13.75 4.55 0.61
CA VAL A 79 12.33 4.17 0.65
C VAL A 79 11.48 5.32 0.06
N ALA A 80 10.52 5.00 -0.78
CA ALA A 80 9.61 6.00 -1.36
C ALA A 80 8.69 6.58 -0.28
N ALA A 81 8.66 7.90 -0.17
CA ALA A 81 7.82 8.60 0.79
C ALA A 81 6.44 8.90 0.20
N GLY A 82 5.38 8.68 0.95
CA GLY A 82 4.01 9.05 0.63
C GLY A 82 3.30 9.72 1.79
N ALA A 83 2.24 10.46 1.51
CA ALA A 83 1.42 11.09 2.53
C ALA A 83 0.35 10.14 3.05
N HIS A 84 0.14 10.18 4.37
CA HIS A 84 -0.87 9.37 5.07
C HIS A 84 -1.92 10.27 5.75
N PRO A 85 -2.77 10.97 4.95
CA PRO A 85 -3.79 11.85 5.50
C PRO A 85 -4.96 11.07 6.10
N GLY A 86 -5.51 11.59 7.20
CA GLY A 86 -6.67 11.00 7.87
C GLY A 86 -7.75 12.03 8.18
N TYR A 87 -8.84 11.58 8.77
CA TYR A 87 -9.77 12.50 9.41
C TYR A 87 -9.03 13.34 10.46
N PRO A 88 -9.37 14.63 10.63
CA PRO A 88 -8.73 15.51 11.61
C PRO A 88 -9.23 15.17 13.04
N ASP A 89 -8.89 13.98 13.51
CA ASP A 89 -9.33 13.39 14.77
C ASP A 89 -8.16 12.70 15.51
N PRO A 90 -7.19 13.46 16.01
CA PRO A 90 -6.06 12.88 16.72
C PRO A 90 -6.49 12.21 18.04
N ALA A 91 -7.62 12.62 18.63
CA ALA A 91 -8.12 12.05 19.87
C ALA A 91 -8.52 10.56 19.72
N ASN A 92 -9.05 10.18 18.55
CA ASN A 92 -9.41 8.80 18.24
C ASN A 92 -8.48 8.20 17.16
N PHE A 93 -7.32 8.83 16.95
CA PHE A 93 -6.33 8.35 15.98
C PHE A 93 -6.91 8.17 14.56
N GLY A 94 -7.88 9.01 14.15
CA GLY A 94 -8.52 8.92 12.83
C GLY A 94 -9.29 7.61 12.58
N ARG A 95 -9.61 6.84 13.62
CA ARG A 95 -10.27 5.52 13.51
C ARG A 95 -11.80 5.60 13.57
N LEU A 96 -12.34 6.79 13.80
CA LEU A 96 -13.78 7.05 13.74
C LEU A 96 -14.12 7.80 12.45
N GLU A 97 -15.22 7.41 11.82
CA GLU A 97 -15.76 8.14 10.68
C GLU A 97 -16.42 9.41 11.17
N LEU A 98 -15.94 10.55 10.69
CA LEU A 98 -16.45 11.86 11.11
C LEU A 98 -17.57 12.34 10.19
N ALA A 99 -18.62 12.91 10.81
CA ALA A 99 -19.63 13.68 10.10
C ALA A 99 -19.05 15.08 9.79
N ILE A 100 -18.33 15.19 8.70
CA ILE A 100 -17.69 16.42 8.20
C ILE A 100 -18.23 16.76 6.80
N ALA A 101 -18.39 18.05 6.49
CA ALA A 101 -18.78 18.46 5.16
C ALA A 101 -17.68 18.08 4.13
N ILE A 102 -18.10 17.67 2.93
CA ILE A 102 -17.16 17.13 1.91
C ILE A 102 -16.10 18.15 1.50
N ASP A 103 -16.47 19.42 1.37
CA ASP A 103 -15.55 20.51 1.05
C ASP A 103 -14.56 20.80 2.21
N GLU A 104 -15.01 20.74 3.45
CA GLU A 104 -14.14 20.85 4.63
C GLU A 104 -13.15 19.68 4.70
N LEU A 105 -13.61 18.47 4.41
CA LEU A 105 -12.76 17.28 4.34
C LEU A 105 -11.69 17.45 3.24
N GLU A 106 -12.08 17.86 2.03
CA GLU A 106 -11.16 18.08 0.92
C GLU A 106 -10.09 19.12 1.28
N ILE A 107 -10.48 20.25 1.88
CA ILE A 107 -9.55 21.29 2.33
C ILE A 107 -8.56 20.72 3.35
N SER A 108 -9.06 20.00 4.37
CA SER A 108 -8.22 19.40 5.39
C SER A 108 -7.21 18.41 4.81
N LEU A 109 -7.64 17.53 3.91
CA LEU A 109 -6.76 16.55 3.27
C LEU A 109 -5.69 17.20 2.40
N ARG A 110 -6.06 18.22 1.62
CA ARG A 110 -5.12 19.00 0.81
C ARG A 110 -4.05 19.65 1.70
N GLU A 111 -4.45 20.23 2.82
CA GLU A 111 -3.51 20.87 3.75
C GLU A 111 -2.54 19.86 4.36
N GLN A 112 -3.02 18.69 4.80
CA GLN A 112 -2.21 17.61 5.34
C GLN A 112 -1.15 17.15 4.32
N ILE A 113 -1.58 16.83 3.10
CA ILE A 113 -0.68 16.40 2.01
C ILE A 113 0.34 17.50 1.69
N ALA A 114 -0.10 18.76 1.58
CA ALA A 114 0.77 19.88 1.26
C ALA A 114 1.79 20.20 2.37
N VAL A 115 1.44 19.97 3.65
CA VAL A 115 2.39 20.15 4.76
C VAL A 115 3.54 19.15 4.63
N LEU A 116 3.24 17.88 4.39
CA LEU A 116 4.28 16.85 4.20
C LEU A 116 5.09 17.10 2.92
N ALA A 117 4.43 17.50 1.82
CA ALA A 117 5.12 17.81 0.56
C ALA A 117 6.16 18.92 0.76
N ARG A 118 5.79 20.01 1.45
CA ARG A 118 6.74 21.08 1.78
C ARG A 118 7.88 20.63 2.69
N ALA A 119 7.63 19.70 3.62
CA ALA A 119 8.67 19.15 4.47
C ALA A 119 9.64 18.26 3.66
N ALA A 120 9.12 17.46 2.75
CA ALA A 120 9.88 16.60 1.84
C ALA A 120 10.75 17.42 0.89
N ASP A 121 10.22 18.49 0.28
CA ASP A 121 10.96 19.39 -0.63
C ASP A 121 12.19 20.00 0.07
N LYS A 122 12.07 20.43 1.32
CA LYS A 122 13.19 20.98 2.11
C LYS A 122 14.34 19.96 2.30
N LEU A 123 14.03 18.68 2.26
CA LEU A 123 14.98 17.57 2.40
C LEU A 123 15.44 17.02 1.03
N GLY A 124 14.91 17.55 -0.09
CA GLY A 124 15.15 17.03 -1.43
C GLY A 124 14.53 15.65 -1.64
N VAL A 125 13.45 15.35 -0.94
CA VAL A 125 12.65 14.13 -1.10
C VAL A 125 11.40 14.47 -1.92
N ARG A 126 11.07 13.65 -2.92
CA ARG A 126 9.81 13.77 -3.66
C ARG A 126 8.80 12.77 -3.11
N LEU A 127 7.57 13.22 -2.87
CA LEU A 127 6.48 12.31 -2.55
C LEU A 127 6.13 11.45 -3.77
N ASN A 128 5.82 10.19 -3.52
CA ASN A 128 5.46 9.19 -4.53
C ASN A 128 3.96 8.89 -4.56
N HIS A 129 3.32 8.87 -3.39
CA HIS A 129 1.94 8.38 -3.27
C HIS A 129 1.19 9.06 -2.11
N VAL A 130 -0.11 8.81 -2.09
CA VAL A 130 -1.01 9.16 -0.98
C VAL A 130 -1.83 7.92 -0.62
N LYS A 131 -1.82 7.56 0.65
CA LYS A 131 -2.67 6.50 1.21
C LYS A 131 -3.53 7.08 2.32
N PRO A 132 -4.85 7.13 2.21
CA PRO A 132 -5.72 7.57 3.31
C PRO A 132 -5.56 6.67 4.54
N HIS A 133 -5.67 7.26 5.73
CA HIS A 133 -5.56 6.55 7.01
C HIS A 133 -6.90 6.04 7.53
N GLY A 134 -6.89 4.89 8.18
CA GLY A 134 -7.91 4.41 9.12
C GLY A 134 -9.34 4.47 8.61
N ALA A 135 -10.23 5.18 9.35
CA ALA A 135 -11.64 5.27 8.96
C ALA A 135 -11.85 5.94 7.60
N LEU A 136 -11.00 6.91 7.23
CA LEU A 136 -11.06 7.58 5.93
C LEU A 136 -10.79 6.60 4.78
N TYR A 137 -9.82 5.69 4.94
CA TYR A 137 -9.51 4.64 3.97
C TYR A 137 -10.72 3.74 3.70
N HIS A 138 -11.38 3.31 4.77
CA HIS A 138 -12.59 2.48 4.64
C HIS A 138 -13.81 3.26 4.14
N ALA A 139 -13.96 4.53 4.53
CA ALA A 139 -15.03 5.39 4.05
C ALA A 139 -14.94 5.64 2.54
N ALA A 140 -13.72 5.83 2.01
CA ALA A 140 -13.49 5.96 0.58
C ALA A 140 -14.02 4.77 -0.24
N SER A 141 -13.95 3.56 0.33
CA SER A 141 -14.45 2.34 -0.32
C SER A 141 -15.98 2.24 -0.34
N ARG A 142 -16.67 2.96 0.56
CA ARG A 142 -18.12 2.91 0.71
C ARG A 142 -18.84 4.13 0.16
N HIS A 143 -18.18 5.29 0.17
CA HIS A 143 -18.77 6.59 -0.15
C HIS A 143 -18.03 7.26 -1.30
N HIS A 144 -18.67 7.28 -2.47
CA HIS A 144 -18.12 7.85 -3.70
C HIS A 144 -17.68 9.32 -3.54
N GLU A 145 -18.46 10.13 -2.80
CA GLU A 145 -18.14 11.55 -2.56
C GLU A 145 -16.87 11.73 -1.75
N ILE A 146 -16.64 10.86 -0.75
CA ILE A 146 -15.41 10.85 0.04
C ILE A 146 -14.22 10.44 -0.84
N ALA A 147 -14.38 9.42 -1.68
CA ALA A 147 -13.34 9.04 -2.64
C ALA A 147 -12.99 10.21 -3.57
N LEU A 148 -13.99 10.90 -4.12
CA LEU A 148 -13.75 12.07 -4.97
C LEU A 148 -13.06 13.22 -4.23
N ALA A 149 -13.44 13.50 -2.97
CA ALA A 149 -12.79 14.54 -2.16
C ALA A 149 -11.29 14.23 -1.95
N ILE A 150 -10.95 12.97 -1.64
CA ILE A 150 -9.56 12.52 -1.55
C ILE A 150 -8.83 12.75 -2.88
N GLY A 151 -9.43 12.30 -4.00
CA GLY A 151 -8.81 12.47 -5.32
C GLY A 151 -8.58 13.94 -5.68
N ARG A 152 -9.55 14.83 -5.43
CA ARG A 152 -9.40 16.28 -5.69
C ARG A 152 -8.33 16.92 -4.79
N ALA A 153 -8.26 16.52 -3.52
CA ALA A 153 -7.22 16.99 -2.61
C ALA A 153 -5.81 16.59 -3.10
N VAL A 154 -5.65 15.36 -3.60
CA VAL A 154 -4.38 14.89 -4.19
C VAL A 154 -4.04 15.68 -5.45
N MET A 155 -4.98 15.83 -6.39
CA MET A 155 -4.78 16.59 -7.63
C MET A 155 -4.38 18.04 -7.37
N ALA A 156 -4.93 18.65 -6.33
CA ALA A 156 -4.62 20.05 -5.98
C ALA A 156 -3.19 20.23 -5.45
N VAL A 157 -2.54 19.15 -4.98
CA VAL A 157 -1.14 19.20 -4.52
C VAL A 157 -0.18 18.73 -5.63
N ASP A 158 -0.37 17.52 -6.12
CA ASP A 158 0.38 16.98 -7.26
C ASP A 158 -0.41 15.83 -7.92
N SER A 159 -0.87 16.03 -9.15
CA SER A 159 -1.63 15.03 -9.93
C SER A 159 -0.79 13.81 -10.35
N LYS A 160 0.53 13.81 -10.11
CA LYS A 160 1.41 12.68 -10.41
C LYS A 160 1.50 11.68 -9.25
N LEU A 161 0.98 12.03 -8.07
CA LEU A 161 0.95 11.12 -6.92
C LEU A 161 0.03 9.93 -7.20
N ILE A 162 0.48 8.75 -6.78
CA ILE A 162 -0.29 7.52 -6.88
C ILE A 162 -1.24 7.46 -5.68
N VAL A 163 -2.54 7.25 -5.90
CA VAL A 163 -3.48 7.09 -4.78
C VAL A 163 -3.65 5.61 -4.45
N VAL A 164 -3.42 5.26 -3.20
CA VAL A 164 -3.46 3.88 -2.71
C VAL A 164 -4.81 3.62 -2.03
N GLY A 165 -5.48 2.56 -2.44
CA GLY A 165 -6.73 2.10 -1.83
C GLY A 165 -6.84 0.59 -1.87
N GLN A 166 -7.81 0.04 -1.17
CA GLN A 166 -7.99 -1.41 -1.08
C GLN A 166 -8.19 -2.02 -2.48
N ALA A 167 -7.47 -3.09 -2.76
CA ALA A 167 -7.59 -3.80 -4.03
C ALA A 167 -9.03 -4.29 -4.27
N GLY A 168 -9.55 -4.01 -5.47
CA GLY A 168 -10.94 -4.32 -5.83
C GLY A 168 -11.99 -3.33 -5.32
N SER A 169 -11.58 -2.28 -4.59
CA SER A 169 -12.51 -1.28 -4.07
C SER A 169 -12.97 -0.28 -5.14
N PRO A 170 -14.24 0.18 -5.11
CA PRO A 170 -14.77 1.20 -6.02
C PRO A 170 -14.03 2.55 -5.97
N CYS A 171 -13.34 2.87 -4.87
CA CYS A 171 -12.58 4.11 -4.78
C CYS A 171 -11.48 4.21 -5.84
N LEU A 172 -10.89 3.09 -6.24
CA LEU A 172 -9.87 3.07 -7.30
C LEU A 172 -10.44 3.56 -8.65
N ASP A 173 -11.66 3.17 -8.97
CA ASP A 173 -12.32 3.62 -10.21
C ASP A 173 -12.72 5.09 -10.13
N SER A 174 -13.15 5.56 -8.95
CA SER A 174 -13.42 6.98 -8.70
C SER A 174 -12.17 7.83 -8.94
N TRP A 175 -11.01 7.42 -8.46
CA TRP A 175 -9.75 8.14 -8.65
C TRP A 175 -9.24 8.07 -10.10
N ARG A 176 -9.37 6.91 -10.76
CA ARG A 176 -9.04 6.78 -12.19
C ARG A 176 -9.91 7.69 -13.06
N SER A 177 -11.19 7.87 -12.71
CA SER A 177 -12.09 8.78 -13.43
C SER A 177 -11.65 10.24 -13.36
N LEU A 178 -10.89 10.61 -12.32
CA LEU A 178 -10.24 11.92 -12.17
C LEU A 178 -8.88 12.01 -12.90
N GLY A 179 -8.42 10.94 -13.55
CA GLY A 179 -7.13 10.88 -14.24
C GLY A 179 -5.94 10.59 -13.33
N LEU A 180 -6.17 10.16 -12.09
CA LEU A 180 -5.10 9.80 -11.15
C LEU A 180 -4.59 8.38 -11.38
N SER A 181 -3.28 8.19 -11.20
CA SER A 181 -2.69 6.87 -11.05
C SER A 181 -3.10 6.26 -9.72
N CYS A 182 -3.45 4.96 -9.72
CA CYS A 182 -3.92 4.27 -8.52
C CYS A 182 -3.19 2.95 -8.33
N ALA A 183 -3.03 2.55 -7.06
CA ALA A 183 -2.54 1.24 -6.69
C ALA A 183 -3.52 0.54 -5.75
N GLY A 184 -3.89 -0.70 -6.08
CA GLY A 184 -4.67 -1.56 -5.21
C GLY A 184 -3.78 -2.18 -4.14
N GLU A 185 -4.21 -2.06 -2.88
CA GLU A 185 -3.50 -2.54 -1.72
C GLU A 185 -4.06 -3.86 -1.22
N GLY A 186 -3.16 -4.82 -0.95
CA GLY A 186 -3.42 -6.01 -0.15
C GLY A 186 -2.70 -5.92 1.19
N PHE A 187 -3.08 -6.78 2.14
CA PHE A 187 -2.54 -6.76 3.50
C PHE A 187 -1.89 -8.11 3.81
N ALA A 188 -0.60 -8.08 4.15
CA ALA A 188 0.14 -9.30 4.46
C ALA A 188 -0.19 -9.84 5.86
N ASP A 189 -0.49 -8.96 6.81
CA ASP A 189 -0.67 -9.22 8.23
C ASP A 189 -2.14 -9.23 8.70
N ARG A 190 -3.13 -9.25 7.77
CA ARG A 190 -4.56 -9.17 8.08
C ARG A 190 -5.35 -10.33 7.47
N ALA A 191 -6.32 -10.82 8.22
CA ALA A 191 -7.32 -11.74 7.69
C ALA A 191 -8.40 -11.01 6.89
N TYR A 192 -8.99 -11.72 5.92
CA TYR A 192 -10.03 -11.20 5.04
C TYR A 192 -11.36 -11.94 5.25
N GLU A 193 -12.44 -11.22 5.04
CA GLU A 193 -13.80 -11.75 4.95
C GLU A 193 -14.15 -12.11 3.48
N ARG A 194 -15.18 -12.93 3.26
CA ARG A 194 -15.60 -13.36 1.92
C ARG A 194 -15.96 -12.23 0.95
N ASN A 195 -16.38 -11.08 1.47
CA ASN A 195 -16.71 -9.89 0.69
C ASN A 195 -15.49 -9.01 0.36
N GLY A 196 -14.28 -9.43 0.72
CA GLY A 196 -13.04 -8.68 0.51
C GLY A 196 -12.72 -7.66 1.61
N ALA A 197 -13.60 -7.44 2.57
CA ALA A 197 -13.30 -6.58 3.70
C ALA A 197 -12.24 -7.22 4.61
N LEU A 198 -11.47 -6.39 5.31
CA LEU A 198 -10.59 -6.89 6.37
C LEU A 198 -11.43 -7.31 7.58
N ARG A 199 -11.06 -8.46 8.17
CA ARG A 199 -11.67 -8.92 9.42
C ARG A 199 -11.44 -7.90 10.52
N GLN A 200 -12.49 -7.59 11.28
CA GLN A 200 -12.42 -6.57 12.33
C GLN A 200 -11.41 -6.95 13.41
N ARG A 201 -10.60 -5.99 13.87
CA ARG A 201 -9.48 -6.22 14.79
C ARG A 201 -9.87 -6.76 16.18
N ASN A 202 -11.16 -6.68 16.57
CA ASN A 202 -11.68 -7.28 17.80
C ASN A 202 -11.80 -8.81 17.75
N PHE A 203 -11.67 -9.43 16.57
CA PHE A 203 -11.60 -10.90 16.47
C PHE A 203 -10.16 -11.38 16.68
N PRO A 204 -9.94 -12.48 17.41
CA PRO A 204 -8.61 -12.96 17.76
C PRO A 204 -7.77 -13.45 16.57
N ASP A 205 -8.42 -13.74 15.45
CA ASP A 205 -7.80 -14.21 14.20
C ASP A 205 -7.74 -13.12 13.11
N ALA A 206 -7.97 -11.85 13.49
CA ALA A 206 -7.95 -10.72 12.55
C ALA A 206 -6.53 -10.35 12.10
N LEU A 207 -5.53 -10.60 12.95
CA LEU A 207 -4.12 -10.32 12.68
C LEU A 207 -3.36 -11.62 12.39
N LEU A 208 -2.45 -11.58 11.43
CA LEU A 208 -1.48 -12.64 11.17
C LEU A 208 -0.15 -12.22 11.80
N GLU A 209 0.00 -12.48 13.09
CA GLU A 209 1.19 -12.09 13.86
C GLU A 209 2.38 -13.05 13.64
N ASP A 210 2.12 -14.26 13.11
CA ASP A 210 3.17 -15.20 12.71
C ASP A 210 3.82 -14.74 11.40
N PRO A 211 5.14 -14.38 11.39
CA PRO A 211 5.83 -13.92 10.22
C PRO A 211 5.77 -14.87 9.02
N GLN A 212 5.74 -16.19 9.25
CA GLN A 212 5.70 -17.16 8.16
C GLN A 212 4.31 -17.27 7.53
N ARG A 213 3.24 -17.10 8.32
CA ARG A 213 1.88 -17.03 7.80
C ARG A 213 1.67 -15.75 6.98
N ALA A 214 2.12 -14.60 7.50
CA ALA A 214 2.08 -13.33 6.77
C ALA A 214 2.88 -13.40 5.46
N ALA A 215 4.08 -13.97 5.48
CA ALA A 215 4.92 -14.17 4.30
C ALA A 215 4.27 -15.10 3.26
N SER A 216 3.57 -16.14 3.70
CA SER A 216 2.84 -17.04 2.81
C SER A 216 1.66 -16.34 2.15
N GLN A 217 0.89 -15.54 2.90
CA GLN A 217 -0.20 -14.72 2.35
C GLN A 217 0.32 -13.69 1.35
N ALA A 218 1.41 -12.98 1.68
CA ALA A 218 2.04 -12.03 0.78
C ALA A 218 2.45 -12.68 -0.54
N LEU A 219 3.00 -13.89 -0.51
CA LEU A 219 3.37 -14.64 -1.70
C LEU A 219 2.15 -15.05 -2.54
N ASP A 220 1.07 -15.50 -1.90
CA ASP A 220 -0.17 -15.85 -2.59
C ASP A 220 -0.80 -14.62 -3.26
N ILE A 221 -0.78 -13.46 -2.61
CA ILE A 221 -1.24 -12.20 -3.22
C ILE A 221 -0.35 -11.84 -4.41
N ALA A 222 0.96 -11.84 -4.24
CA ALA A 222 1.91 -11.38 -5.26
C ALA A 222 1.96 -12.25 -6.52
N LEU A 223 1.87 -13.58 -6.38
CA LEU A 223 2.03 -14.52 -7.48
C LEU A 223 0.73 -15.17 -7.96
N ARG A 224 -0.24 -15.35 -7.06
CA ARG A 224 -1.48 -16.08 -7.35
C ARG A 224 -2.70 -15.18 -7.38
N HIS A 225 -2.51 -13.90 -7.02
CA HIS A 225 -3.58 -12.89 -6.98
C HIS A 225 -4.79 -13.32 -6.14
N ARG A 226 -4.53 -13.91 -4.96
CA ARG A 226 -5.56 -14.42 -4.06
C ARG A 226 -5.12 -14.39 -2.61
N VAL A 227 -6.10 -14.47 -1.72
CA VAL A 227 -5.92 -14.72 -0.29
C VAL A 227 -6.74 -15.95 0.11
N ASN A 228 -6.22 -16.71 1.08
CA ASN A 228 -6.94 -17.85 1.68
C ASN A 228 -7.76 -17.33 2.86
N LEU A 229 -9.04 -17.66 2.88
CA LEU A 229 -9.96 -17.29 3.97
C LEU A 229 -9.92 -18.32 5.09
N GLY A 230 -10.37 -17.92 6.29
CA GLY A 230 -10.36 -18.80 7.48
C GLY A 230 -11.17 -20.08 7.35
N ASP A 231 -12.10 -20.14 6.39
CA ASP A 231 -12.91 -21.33 6.09
C ASP A 231 -12.33 -22.21 4.96
N GLY A 232 -11.13 -21.92 4.50
CA GLY A 232 -10.45 -22.66 3.42
C GLY A 232 -10.87 -22.25 2.01
N SER A 233 -11.80 -21.31 1.85
CA SER A 233 -12.11 -20.74 0.53
C SER A 233 -11.06 -19.68 0.13
N GLU A 234 -11.05 -19.31 -1.15
CA GLU A 234 -10.12 -18.34 -1.72
C GLU A 234 -10.89 -17.11 -2.21
N LEU A 235 -10.24 -15.94 -2.07
CA LEU A 235 -10.72 -14.67 -2.61
C LEU A 235 -9.69 -14.14 -3.60
N ALA A 236 -10.12 -13.80 -4.82
CA ALA A 236 -9.26 -13.13 -5.80
C ALA A 236 -8.89 -11.72 -5.31
N LEU A 237 -7.60 -11.38 -5.33
CA LEU A 237 -7.07 -10.10 -4.86
C LEU A 237 -5.89 -9.64 -5.74
N MET A 238 -6.14 -8.66 -6.61
CA MET A 238 -5.13 -8.06 -7.50
C MET A 238 -4.51 -6.84 -6.81
N ALA A 239 -3.39 -7.01 -6.13
CA ALA A 239 -2.70 -5.93 -5.44
C ALA A 239 -1.40 -5.52 -6.16
N GLN A 240 -1.06 -4.22 -6.09
CA GLN A 240 0.20 -3.64 -6.54
C GLN A 240 1.12 -3.31 -5.37
N THR A 241 0.57 -3.20 -4.16
CA THR A 241 1.30 -2.95 -2.92
C THR A 241 0.76 -3.83 -1.79
N LEU A 242 1.64 -4.22 -0.87
CA LEU A 242 1.32 -5.01 0.32
C LEU A 242 1.56 -4.17 1.56
N CYS A 243 0.53 -3.96 2.36
CA CYS A 243 0.64 -3.28 3.64
C CYS A 243 1.06 -4.25 4.75
N ILE A 244 1.92 -3.75 5.64
CA ILE A 244 2.24 -4.33 6.94
C ILE A 244 2.04 -3.21 7.96
N HIS A 245 1.15 -3.43 8.93
CA HIS A 245 0.85 -2.41 9.92
C HIS A 245 1.97 -2.31 10.96
N SER A 246 2.43 -1.09 11.24
CA SER A 246 3.47 -0.81 12.23
C SER A 246 3.05 -1.13 13.68
N ASP A 247 1.74 -1.09 13.95
CA ASP A 247 1.13 -1.41 15.25
C ASP A 247 0.87 -2.93 15.45
N THR A 248 1.15 -3.76 14.44
CA THR A 248 1.09 -5.22 14.59
C THR A 248 2.30 -5.70 15.42
N PRO A 249 2.10 -6.52 16.46
CA PRO A 249 3.22 -7.08 17.23
C PRO A 249 4.24 -7.78 16.32
N GLY A 250 5.50 -7.38 16.42
CA GLY A 250 6.56 -7.96 15.57
C GLY A 250 6.58 -7.48 14.12
N ALA A 251 6.00 -6.32 13.80
CA ALA A 251 5.89 -5.77 12.45
C ALA A 251 7.19 -5.82 11.63
N ALA A 252 8.34 -5.49 12.21
CA ALA A 252 9.63 -5.55 11.53
C ALA A 252 10.03 -7.01 11.16
N ALA A 253 9.79 -7.97 12.04
CA ALA A 253 10.04 -9.39 11.75
C ALA A 253 9.09 -9.93 10.68
N ILE A 254 7.82 -9.48 10.68
CA ILE A 254 6.85 -9.80 9.63
C ILE A 254 7.34 -9.23 8.30
N ALA A 255 7.73 -7.96 8.25
CA ALA A 255 8.22 -7.31 7.03
C ALA A 255 9.48 -7.97 6.49
N GLN A 256 10.40 -8.35 7.37
CA GLN A 256 11.59 -9.11 7.00
C GLN A 256 11.21 -10.45 6.34
N ALA A 257 10.38 -11.26 7.00
CA ALA A 257 9.96 -12.57 6.49
C ALA A 257 9.21 -12.45 5.15
N VAL A 258 8.33 -11.44 4.99
CA VAL A 258 7.63 -11.13 3.74
C VAL A 258 8.64 -10.79 2.64
N SER A 259 9.57 -9.87 2.90
CA SER A 259 10.60 -9.45 1.95
C SER A 259 11.49 -10.63 1.52
N GLU A 260 11.98 -11.42 2.46
CA GLU A 260 12.82 -12.59 2.19
C GLU A 260 12.08 -13.65 1.36
N ARG A 261 10.82 -13.94 1.72
CA ARG A 261 9.99 -14.93 1.03
C ARG A 261 9.69 -14.54 -0.41
N LEU A 262 9.35 -13.28 -0.65
CA LEU A 262 9.09 -12.75 -1.99
C LEU A 262 10.36 -12.78 -2.85
N LYS A 263 11.50 -12.34 -2.32
CA LYS A 263 12.81 -12.40 -3.01
C LYS A 263 13.21 -13.82 -3.36
N ALA A 264 13.07 -14.76 -2.42
CA ALA A 264 13.36 -16.17 -2.64
C ALA A 264 12.49 -16.81 -3.74
N ALA A 265 11.28 -16.29 -3.94
CA ALA A 265 10.37 -16.72 -5.01
C ALA A 265 10.58 -15.97 -6.35
N GLY A 266 11.59 -15.10 -6.45
CA GLY A 266 11.91 -14.35 -7.67
C GLY A 266 11.00 -13.14 -7.92
N VAL A 267 10.22 -12.70 -6.92
CA VAL A 267 9.40 -11.48 -7.01
C VAL A 267 10.31 -10.26 -6.81
N GLN A 268 10.23 -9.30 -7.72
CA GLN A 268 10.92 -8.02 -7.57
C GLN A 268 10.17 -7.14 -6.58
N ILE A 269 10.84 -6.75 -5.49
CA ILE A 269 10.28 -5.81 -4.52
C ILE A 269 10.77 -4.41 -4.90
N ARG A 270 9.82 -3.54 -5.26
CA ARG A 270 10.10 -2.16 -5.67
C ARG A 270 8.92 -1.25 -5.37
N ALA A 271 9.22 0.01 -5.08
CA ALA A 271 8.20 1.02 -4.87
C ALA A 271 7.25 1.12 -6.07
N MET A 272 6.01 1.51 -5.79
CA MET A 272 5.00 1.79 -6.81
C MET A 272 5.54 2.83 -7.79
N SER A 273 5.25 2.63 -9.08
CA SER A 273 5.51 3.61 -10.12
C SER A 273 4.21 3.92 -10.86
N SER A 274 3.98 5.19 -11.19
CA SER A 274 2.94 5.54 -12.15
C SER A 274 3.23 4.75 -13.43
N VAL A 275 2.28 3.93 -13.86
CA VAL A 275 2.38 3.27 -15.17
C VAL A 275 2.45 4.41 -16.18
N GLY A 276 3.59 4.52 -16.87
CA GLY A 276 3.80 5.55 -17.87
C GLY A 276 2.68 5.48 -18.90
N GLY A 277 1.99 6.61 -19.07
CA GLY A 277 1.05 6.78 -20.16
C GLY A 277 1.75 6.74 -21.52
#